data_97f461093e696a1f6c3ca514f3b5909d
#
_entry.id   97f461093e696a1f6c3ca514f3b5909d
#
_cell.length_a   1.000
_cell.length_b   1.000
_cell.length_c   1.000
_cell.angle_alpha   90.00
_cell.angle_beta   90.00
_cell.angle_gamma   90.00
#
_symmetry.space_group_name_H-M   'P 1'
#
loop_
_entity.id
_entity.type
_entity.pdbx_description
1 polymer ?
#
loop_
_entity_poly.entity_id
_entity_poly.type
_entity_poly.pdbx_seq_one_letter_code
_entity_poly.pdbx_strand_id
1 'polypeptide(L)'
;MKNLILLILSFFTLIPLGTKAQNTSHPQEKQYVLLVSFDGFRNDYPEKFNLPNFQQLKQKSSYSKGLIPSFPSKTFPNHYTIITGMYPGSHGLVDNKFFSPSLQKIYSIPDRSAVQNPDFYGGTPLWQWFQQHGIKTASYFWVGSEAPIQGQFPTYYHIYNQNIPYSKRVDEVMNWFRLPEEDRPQFVTLYFEFVDSAGHRTGTNSEELRKALMEADALLGQIIAGVEQSGLPITTIITSDHGMIDMTSAKDKLIFTEEIEARLKDKADFINNGMHCQIYLKNKNDKKAIYKELKAYFADKKDFLKVYKKENTPKKWHYRTHPNIGDLLLITDAPYYMVKNEKDHWASQKGIWGTHGYDPYSTPEMQAIFYAFGKRIKENNQISHFENIHIYPLITSILGIENPKNIDGKRKVLAPIIKK
;
A
#
# COMPACT_ATOMS: atom_id res chain seq x y z
N MET A 1 15.40 102.79 18.74
CA MET A 1 15.72 101.55 19.30
C MET A 1 14.54 100.63 18.93
N LYS A 2 14.74 99.76 17.96
CA LYS A 2 13.64 99.01 17.35
C LYS A 2 13.81 97.53 17.86
N ASN A 3 12.79 97.03 18.58
CA ASN A 3 12.73 95.64 19.05
C ASN A 3 12.23 94.74 17.90
N LEU A 4 13.01 93.72 17.51
CA LEU A 4 12.71 92.75 16.55
C LEU A 4 12.18 91.49 17.31
N ILE A 5 10.85 91.15 17.12
CA ILE A 5 10.22 89.98 17.70
C ILE A 5 10.39 88.86 16.69
N LEU A 6 11.11 87.80 17.05
CA LEU A 6 11.29 86.62 16.23
C LEU A 6 10.17 85.62 16.53
N LEU A 7 9.28 85.33 15.54
CA LEU A 7 8.22 84.34 15.60
C LEU A 7 8.82 82.99 15.17
N ILE A 8 8.88 82.02 16.10
CA ILE A 8 9.27 80.63 15.80
C ILE A 8 8.00 79.86 15.45
N LEU A 9 7.81 79.52 14.16
CA LEU A 9 6.77 78.59 13.70
C LEU A 9 7.27 77.17 13.95
N SER A 10 6.62 76.46 14.89
CA SER A 10 6.84 75.04 15.11
C SER A 10 5.99 74.22 14.12
N PHE A 11 6.63 73.59 13.15
CA PHE A 11 5.99 72.62 12.29
C PHE A 11 5.85 71.27 13.04
N PHE A 12 4.64 70.93 13.43
CA PHE A 12 4.29 69.59 13.91
C PHE A 12 4.07 68.68 12.66
N THR A 13 5.03 67.82 12.38
CA THR A 13 4.85 66.76 11.41
C THR A 13 4.06 65.62 12.07
N LEU A 14 2.81 65.43 11.67
CA LEU A 14 2.02 64.26 11.98
C LEU A 14 2.64 63.06 11.25
N ILE A 15 3.31 62.17 12.00
CA ILE A 15 3.70 60.84 11.53
C ILE A 15 2.45 59.96 11.60
N PRO A 16 1.96 59.36 10.48
CA PRO A 16 0.85 58.43 10.56
C PRO A 16 1.39 57.17 11.27
N LEU A 17 0.85 56.81 12.43
CA LEU A 17 0.99 55.50 13.04
C LEU A 17 0.35 54.47 12.11
N GLY A 18 1.16 53.87 11.26
CA GLY A 18 0.75 52.68 10.51
C GLY A 18 0.42 51.55 11.46
N THR A 19 -0.85 51.29 11.68
CA THR A 19 -1.30 50.05 12.34
C THR A 19 -0.88 48.88 11.44
N LYS A 20 0.24 48.22 11.81
CA LYS A 20 0.52 46.87 11.27
C LYS A 20 -0.66 45.99 11.67
N ALA A 21 -1.49 45.63 10.70
CA ALA A 21 -2.45 44.59 10.87
C ALA A 21 -1.64 43.33 11.31
N GLN A 22 -1.75 42.98 12.58
CA GLN A 22 -1.32 41.68 13.04
C GLN A 22 -2.17 40.64 12.27
N ASN A 23 -1.54 39.99 11.32
CA ASN A 23 -2.08 38.76 10.73
C ASN A 23 -2.15 37.74 11.88
N THR A 24 -3.26 37.73 12.61
CA THR A 24 -3.61 36.64 13.51
C THR A 24 -3.96 35.43 12.64
N SER A 25 -2.94 34.76 12.14
CA SER A 25 -3.08 33.39 11.68
C SER A 25 -3.57 32.61 12.89
N HIS A 26 -4.86 32.30 12.97
CA HIS A 26 -5.33 31.30 13.93
C HIS A 26 -4.43 30.07 13.78
N PRO A 27 -3.90 29.50 14.85
CA PRO A 27 -3.13 28.28 14.77
C PRO A 27 -3.95 27.25 13.98
N GLN A 28 -3.42 26.78 12.88
CA GLN A 28 -4.14 25.79 12.07
C GLN A 28 -4.40 24.56 12.94
N GLU A 29 -5.66 24.17 13.09
CA GLU A 29 -6.07 23.03 13.91
C GLU A 29 -5.23 21.80 13.54
N LYS A 30 -4.57 21.20 14.55
CA LYS A 30 -3.67 20.06 14.38
C LYS A 30 -4.44 18.88 13.79
N GLN A 31 -4.00 18.36 12.66
CA GLN A 31 -4.67 17.27 11.95
C GLN A 31 -4.08 15.92 12.32
N TYR A 32 -4.89 14.88 12.27
CA TYR A 32 -4.51 13.49 12.51
C TYR A 32 -4.95 12.62 11.35
N VAL A 33 -4.20 11.55 11.08
CA VAL A 33 -4.55 10.57 10.03
C VAL A 33 -4.48 9.15 10.60
N LEU A 34 -5.55 8.39 10.40
CA LEU A 34 -5.61 6.95 10.63
C LEU A 34 -5.72 6.25 9.27
N LEU A 35 -4.71 5.44 8.93
CA LEU A 35 -4.68 4.61 7.74
C LEU A 35 -4.94 3.15 8.14
N VAL A 36 -6.06 2.59 7.69
CA VAL A 36 -6.48 1.22 7.99
C VAL A 36 -6.44 0.38 6.72
N SER A 37 -5.84 -0.80 6.79
CA SER A 37 -5.90 -1.78 5.71
C SER A 37 -6.55 -3.08 6.17
N PHE A 38 -7.54 -3.54 5.39
CA PHE A 38 -8.05 -4.90 5.43
C PHE A 38 -7.48 -5.63 4.21
N ASP A 39 -6.51 -6.54 4.42
CA ASP A 39 -5.81 -7.27 3.37
C ASP A 39 -6.76 -8.07 2.49
N GLY A 40 -6.55 -8.06 1.18
CA GLY A 40 -7.33 -8.85 0.23
C GLY A 40 -8.80 -8.41 0.05
N PHE A 41 -9.15 -7.21 0.53
CA PHE A 41 -10.54 -6.73 0.49
C PHE A 41 -10.86 -6.11 -0.88
N ARG A 42 -11.50 -6.93 -1.73
CA ARG A 42 -11.86 -6.56 -3.11
C ARG A 42 -12.92 -5.44 -3.14
N ASN A 43 -12.83 -4.58 -4.14
CA ASN A 43 -13.65 -3.37 -4.25
C ASN A 43 -15.17 -3.61 -4.32
N ASP A 44 -15.63 -4.78 -4.79
CA ASP A 44 -17.05 -5.13 -4.90
C ASP A 44 -17.65 -5.83 -3.67
N TYR A 45 -16.82 -6.24 -2.69
CA TYR A 45 -17.29 -6.96 -1.51
C TYR A 45 -18.33 -6.22 -0.68
N PRO A 46 -18.27 -4.88 -0.50
CA PRO A 46 -19.29 -4.15 0.28
C PRO A 46 -20.71 -4.32 -0.27
N GLU A 47 -20.89 -4.33 -1.59
CA GLU A 47 -22.17 -4.55 -2.25
C GLU A 47 -22.52 -6.02 -2.31
N LYS A 48 -21.59 -6.84 -2.74
CA LYS A 48 -21.78 -8.29 -2.96
C LYS A 48 -22.25 -9.00 -1.69
N PHE A 49 -21.73 -8.60 -0.54
CA PHE A 49 -22.03 -9.24 0.75
C PHE A 49 -22.93 -8.39 1.67
N ASN A 50 -23.46 -7.25 1.16
CA ASN A 50 -24.35 -6.35 1.91
C ASN A 50 -23.76 -5.92 3.26
N LEU A 51 -22.56 -5.32 3.27
CA LEU A 51 -21.85 -4.88 4.44
C LEU A 51 -22.36 -3.51 4.91
N PRO A 52 -23.15 -3.42 6.03
CA PRO A 52 -23.92 -2.23 6.34
C PRO A 52 -23.07 -1.01 6.70
N ASN A 53 -21.98 -1.17 7.47
CA ASN A 53 -21.11 -0.06 7.84
C ASN A 53 -20.36 0.51 6.63
N PHE A 54 -19.84 -0.36 5.72
CA PHE A 54 -19.22 0.08 4.48
C PHE A 54 -20.22 0.80 3.56
N GLN A 55 -21.48 0.32 3.48
CA GLN A 55 -22.50 0.97 2.68
C GLN A 55 -22.88 2.35 3.23
N GLN A 56 -23.06 2.47 4.57
CA GLN A 56 -23.33 3.75 5.22
C GLN A 56 -22.15 4.73 5.09
N LEU A 57 -20.93 4.22 5.15
CA LEU A 57 -19.71 5.04 5.02
C LEU A 57 -19.64 5.80 3.69
N LYS A 58 -20.23 5.27 2.60
CA LYS A 58 -20.28 5.97 1.31
C LYS A 58 -20.92 7.37 1.41
N GLN A 59 -21.94 7.52 2.27
CA GLN A 59 -22.62 8.81 2.47
C GLN A 59 -21.75 9.83 3.20
N LYS A 60 -20.80 9.36 4.02
CA LYS A 60 -19.92 10.20 4.86
C LYS A 60 -18.50 10.33 4.31
N SER A 61 -18.20 9.76 3.14
CA SER A 61 -16.83 9.63 2.61
C SER A 61 -16.69 10.05 1.16
N SER A 62 -15.43 10.25 0.76
CA SER A 62 -15.00 10.09 -0.63
C SER A 62 -14.52 8.66 -0.81
N TYR A 63 -15.03 7.95 -1.82
CA TYR A 63 -14.72 6.55 -2.07
C TYR A 63 -14.49 6.28 -3.56
N SER A 64 -13.65 5.30 -3.89
CA SER A 64 -13.36 4.97 -5.28
C SER A 64 -14.22 3.84 -5.81
N LYS A 65 -14.42 3.81 -7.13
CA LYS A 65 -14.95 2.63 -7.82
C LYS A 65 -14.03 1.42 -7.72
N GLY A 66 -12.74 1.65 -7.52
CA GLY A 66 -11.72 0.63 -7.31
C GLY A 66 -10.35 1.27 -7.17
N LEU A 67 -9.59 0.82 -6.18
CA LEU A 67 -8.19 1.15 -5.99
C LEU A 67 -7.35 0.16 -6.79
N ILE A 68 -6.57 0.66 -7.75
CA ILE A 68 -5.71 -0.17 -8.59
C ILE A 68 -4.41 -0.44 -7.84
N PRO A 69 -4.11 -1.69 -7.47
CA PRO A 69 -2.82 -2.03 -6.90
C PRO A 69 -1.69 -1.90 -7.91
N SER A 70 -0.47 -1.76 -7.44
CA SER A 70 0.72 -1.86 -8.27
C SER A 70 0.99 -3.31 -8.68
N PHE A 71 1.63 -3.51 -9.84
CA PHE A 71 2.06 -4.84 -10.27
C PHE A 71 3.37 -5.24 -9.55
N PRO A 72 3.49 -6.51 -9.09
CA PRO A 72 2.43 -7.51 -8.94
C PRO A 72 1.46 -7.15 -7.80
N SER A 73 0.17 -7.51 -7.94
CA SER A 73 -0.85 -7.23 -6.93
C SER A 73 -0.72 -8.20 -5.74
N LYS A 74 0.39 -8.06 -5.01
CA LYS A 74 0.81 -8.85 -3.85
C LYS A 74 0.87 -8.01 -2.60
N THR A 75 0.68 -8.63 -1.44
CA THR A 75 0.54 -7.99 -0.12
C THR A 75 1.71 -7.05 0.21
N PHE A 76 2.92 -7.57 0.26
CA PHE A 76 4.07 -6.79 0.73
C PHE A 76 4.45 -5.65 -0.22
N PRO A 77 4.55 -5.88 -1.55
CA PRO A 77 4.75 -4.79 -2.49
C PRO A 77 3.73 -3.68 -2.37
N ASN A 78 2.44 -4.01 -2.24
CA ASN A 78 1.38 -3.01 -2.26
C ASN A 78 1.20 -2.25 -0.96
N HIS A 79 1.31 -2.89 0.20
CA HIS A 79 1.36 -2.17 1.47
C HIS A 79 2.55 -1.21 1.52
N TYR A 80 3.71 -1.65 1.00
CA TYR A 80 4.89 -0.79 0.97
C TYR A 80 4.79 0.33 -0.08
N THR A 81 4.11 0.06 -1.20
CA THR A 81 3.73 1.08 -2.19
C THR A 81 2.85 2.19 -1.56
N ILE A 82 1.82 1.81 -0.80
CA ILE A 82 0.91 2.76 -0.14
C ILE A 82 1.69 3.68 0.82
N ILE A 83 2.63 3.10 1.57
CA ILE A 83 3.35 3.82 2.62
C ILE A 83 4.58 4.61 2.12
N THR A 84 5.02 4.38 0.87
CA THR A 84 6.16 5.08 0.25
C THR A 84 5.76 5.98 -0.91
N GLY A 85 4.58 5.77 -1.49
CA GLY A 85 4.15 6.45 -2.72
C GLY A 85 4.98 6.10 -3.95
N MET A 86 5.67 4.94 -3.92
CA MET A 86 6.55 4.45 -4.99
C MET A 86 6.04 3.12 -5.53
N TYR A 87 6.35 2.82 -6.79
CA TYR A 87 6.07 1.49 -7.35
C TYR A 87 7.07 0.43 -6.85
N PRO A 88 6.73 -0.87 -6.87
CA PRO A 88 7.63 -1.96 -6.50
C PRO A 88 8.97 -1.92 -7.26
N GLY A 89 8.94 -1.54 -8.53
CA GLY A 89 10.16 -1.34 -9.34
C GLY A 89 11.00 -0.12 -8.93
N SER A 90 10.50 0.76 -8.06
CA SER A 90 11.20 1.93 -7.51
C SER A 90 11.67 1.67 -6.08
N HIS A 91 10.79 1.14 -5.19
CA HIS A 91 11.16 0.93 -3.79
C HIS A 91 11.88 -0.41 -3.51
N GLY A 92 11.88 -1.36 -4.45
CA GLY A 92 12.69 -2.57 -4.37
C GLY A 92 12.09 -3.78 -3.64
N LEU A 93 10.96 -3.64 -2.95
CA LEU A 93 10.19 -4.76 -2.41
C LEU A 93 9.28 -5.30 -3.53
N VAL A 94 9.89 -6.10 -4.40
CA VAL A 94 9.32 -6.41 -5.73
C VAL A 94 8.33 -7.56 -5.73
N ASP A 95 8.29 -8.37 -4.68
CA ASP A 95 7.37 -9.50 -4.53
C ASP A 95 7.29 -9.92 -3.06
N ASN A 96 6.38 -10.86 -2.71
CA ASN A 96 6.33 -11.50 -1.39
C ASN A 96 7.53 -12.43 -1.16
N LYS A 97 8.15 -12.93 -2.26
CA LYS A 97 9.39 -13.69 -2.24
C LYS A 97 10.23 -13.34 -3.46
N PHE A 98 11.48 -12.92 -3.26
CA PHE A 98 12.42 -12.58 -4.34
C PHE A 98 13.87 -12.71 -3.86
N PHE A 99 14.81 -12.77 -4.81
CA PHE A 99 16.24 -12.70 -4.53
C PHE A 99 16.72 -11.25 -4.70
N SER A 100 17.52 -10.79 -3.75
CA SER A 100 18.22 -9.51 -3.84
C SER A 100 19.68 -9.72 -4.26
N PRO A 101 20.06 -9.35 -5.50
CA PRO A 101 21.44 -9.50 -5.95
C PRO A 101 22.44 -8.66 -5.15
N SER A 102 22.04 -7.50 -4.66
CA SER A 102 22.91 -6.63 -3.85
C SER A 102 23.20 -7.20 -2.45
N LEU A 103 22.20 -7.84 -1.84
CA LEU A 103 22.32 -8.44 -0.51
C LEU A 103 22.76 -9.91 -0.56
N GLN A 104 22.71 -10.56 -1.73
CA GLN A 104 22.93 -12.00 -1.91
C GLN A 104 22.01 -12.84 -0.98
N LYS A 105 20.77 -12.37 -0.79
CA LYS A 105 19.78 -12.97 0.12
C LYS A 105 18.42 -13.06 -0.55
N ILE A 106 17.62 -14.05 -0.11
CA ILE A 106 16.22 -14.16 -0.48
C ILE A 106 15.39 -13.39 0.57
N TYR A 107 14.52 -12.52 0.08
CA TYR A 107 13.41 -12.00 0.88
C TYR A 107 12.25 -12.97 0.83
N SER A 108 11.61 -13.24 1.97
CA SER A 108 10.43 -14.09 2.06
C SER A 108 9.62 -13.71 3.31
N ILE A 109 8.30 -13.63 3.21
CA ILE A 109 7.41 -13.26 4.33
C ILE A 109 7.59 -14.16 5.57
N PRO A 110 7.72 -15.50 5.45
CA PRO A 110 7.94 -16.35 6.62
C PRO A 110 9.28 -16.15 7.29
N ASP A 111 10.27 -15.59 6.59
CA ASP A 111 11.59 -15.27 7.17
C ASP A 111 11.56 -13.95 7.90
N ARG A 112 11.35 -14.00 9.22
CA ARG A 112 11.30 -12.81 10.07
C ARG A 112 12.58 -11.98 10.03
N SER A 113 13.74 -12.63 9.83
CA SER A 113 15.02 -11.94 9.72
C SER A 113 15.11 -11.09 8.44
N ALA A 114 14.52 -11.57 7.35
CA ALA A 114 14.42 -10.81 6.10
C ALA A 114 13.41 -9.65 6.23
N VAL A 115 12.24 -9.91 6.84
CA VAL A 115 11.20 -8.88 7.04
C VAL A 115 11.68 -7.74 7.93
N GLN A 116 12.53 -8.01 8.92
CA GLN A 116 13.09 -7.01 9.84
C GLN A 116 14.41 -6.40 9.36
N ASN A 117 14.94 -6.82 8.21
CA ASN A 117 16.17 -6.25 7.66
C ASN A 117 15.86 -4.99 6.84
N PRO A 118 16.31 -3.79 7.29
CA PRO A 118 16.02 -2.52 6.61
C PRO A 118 16.60 -2.43 5.19
N ASP A 119 17.63 -3.21 4.86
CA ASP A 119 18.32 -3.15 3.56
C ASP A 119 17.45 -3.62 2.38
N PHE A 120 16.34 -4.32 2.66
CA PHE A 120 15.37 -4.70 1.62
C PHE A 120 14.39 -3.58 1.24
N TYR A 121 14.32 -2.49 2.03
CA TYR A 121 13.29 -1.48 1.94
C TYR A 121 13.83 -0.15 1.42
N GLY A 122 13.60 0.13 0.14
CA GLY A 122 13.94 1.42 -0.48
C GLY A 122 12.86 2.48 -0.27
N GLY A 123 13.20 3.73 -0.57
CA GLY A 123 12.29 4.86 -0.39
C GLY A 123 12.19 5.32 1.08
N THR A 124 11.25 6.22 1.35
CA THR A 124 11.01 6.78 2.69
C THR A 124 9.56 6.56 3.08
N PRO A 125 9.27 5.63 4.02
CA PRO A 125 7.92 5.42 4.51
C PRO A 125 7.32 6.66 5.17
N LEU A 126 6.00 6.80 5.16
CA LEU A 126 5.29 7.96 5.77
C LEU A 126 5.69 8.19 7.22
N TRP A 127 5.80 7.13 8.04
CA TRP A 127 6.22 7.30 9.44
C TRP A 127 7.60 7.93 9.56
N GLN A 128 8.56 7.52 8.72
CA GLN A 128 9.89 8.07 8.67
C GLN A 128 9.89 9.54 8.21
N TRP A 129 9.15 9.81 7.12
CA TRP A 129 9.03 11.16 6.57
C TRP A 129 8.43 12.14 7.58
N PHE A 130 7.40 11.73 8.31
CA PHE A 130 6.76 12.56 9.32
C PHE A 130 7.65 12.78 10.54
N GLN A 131 8.37 11.76 11.00
CA GLN A 131 9.30 11.91 12.13
C GLN A 131 10.45 12.88 11.81
N GLN A 132 10.93 12.91 10.56
CA GLN A 132 11.90 13.92 10.10
C GLN A 132 11.34 15.35 10.16
N HIS A 133 10.01 15.50 10.21
CA HIS A 133 9.31 16.79 10.37
C HIS A 133 8.76 17.00 11.80
N GLY A 134 9.25 16.27 12.80
CA GLY A 134 8.86 16.43 14.20
C GLY A 134 7.48 15.87 14.55
N ILE A 135 6.88 15.05 13.68
CA ILE A 135 5.57 14.45 13.89
C ILE A 135 5.76 13.03 14.47
N LYS A 136 5.16 12.76 15.64
CA LYS A 136 5.08 11.40 16.19
C LYS A 136 4.16 10.52 15.37
N THR A 137 4.54 9.25 15.20
CA THR A 137 3.81 8.28 14.40
C THR A 137 3.61 6.98 15.14
N ALA A 138 2.59 6.20 14.76
CA ALA A 138 2.35 4.89 15.33
C ALA A 138 2.02 3.87 14.25
N SER A 139 2.36 2.60 14.49
CA SER A 139 2.03 1.50 13.58
C SER A 139 1.55 0.29 14.36
N TYR A 140 0.26 -0.03 14.21
CA TYR A 140 -0.28 -1.30 14.67
C TYR A 140 -0.26 -2.26 13.48
N PHE A 141 0.94 -2.81 13.24
CA PHE A 141 1.32 -3.58 12.08
C PHE A 141 1.25 -2.79 10.76
N TRP A 142 2.26 -2.91 9.99
CA TRP A 142 2.34 -2.50 8.58
C TRP A 142 3.61 -3.07 7.98
N VAL A 143 3.62 -3.35 6.68
CA VAL A 143 4.82 -3.85 6.00
C VAL A 143 5.95 -2.83 6.13
N GLY A 144 7.08 -3.25 6.69
CA GLY A 144 8.26 -2.44 6.94
C GLY A 144 8.29 -1.72 8.29
N SER A 145 7.19 -1.68 9.07
CA SER A 145 7.20 -0.97 10.37
C SER A 145 8.02 -1.67 11.46
N GLU A 146 8.38 -2.92 11.28
CA GLU A 146 9.24 -3.72 12.17
C GLU A 146 10.72 -3.70 11.76
N ALA A 147 11.08 -3.00 10.70
CA ALA A 147 12.45 -2.81 10.26
C ALA A 147 12.90 -1.37 10.56
N PRO A 148 14.13 -1.16 11.10
CA PRO A 148 14.65 0.19 11.37
C PRO A 148 15.07 0.86 10.04
N ILE A 149 14.11 1.10 9.16
CA ILE A 149 14.36 1.72 7.85
C ILE A 149 14.99 3.08 8.05
N GLN A 150 16.14 3.34 7.39
CA GLN A 150 16.94 4.55 7.60
C GLN A 150 17.31 4.80 9.09
N GLY A 151 17.45 3.73 9.87
CA GLY A 151 17.87 3.76 11.27
C GLY A 151 16.77 4.05 12.29
N GLN A 152 15.49 4.10 11.89
CA GLN A 152 14.38 4.46 12.80
C GLN A 152 13.15 3.57 12.63
N PHE A 153 12.47 3.32 13.73
CA PHE A 153 11.12 2.75 13.79
C PHE A 153 10.05 3.86 13.89
N PRO A 154 8.76 3.58 13.66
CA PRO A 154 7.68 4.46 14.14
C PRO A 154 7.84 4.74 15.64
N THR A 155 7.37 5.89 16.14
CA THR A 155 7.48 6.26 17.56
C THR A 155 6.84 5.21 18.48
N TYR A 156 5.68 4.69 18.07
CA TYR A 156 5.02 3.56 18.71
C TYR A 156 4.79 2.48 17.63
N TYR A 157 5.14 1.24 17.93
CA TYR A 157 4.92 0.14 16.99
C TYR A 157 4.85 -1.19 17.71
N HIS A 158 4.28 -2.19 17.02
CA HIS A 158 4.28 -3.56 17.46
C HIS A 158 4.94 -4.46 16.40
N ILE A 159 5.66 -5.47 16.88
CA ILE A 159 6.08 -6.61 16.04
C ILE A 159 4.85 -7.42 15.70
N TYR A 160 4.69 -7.80 14.43
CA TYR A 160 3.52 -8.54 13.95
C TYR A 160 3.25 -9.81 14.76
N ASN A 161 2.02 -9.91 15.25
CA ASN A 161 1.51 -11.06 15.96
C ASN A 161 0.03 -11.27 15.62
N GLN A 162 -0.26 -12.28 14.80
CA GLN A 162 -1.62 -12.59 14.35
C GLN A 162 -2.57 -13.04 15.48
N ASN A 163 -2.03 -13.47 16.64
CA ASN A 163 -2.84 -13.98 17.74
C ASN A 163 -3.49 -12.87 18.59
N ILE A 164 -3.16 -11.59 18.35
CA ILE A 164 -3.79 -10.48 19.05
C ILE A 164 -5.20 -10.26 18.49
N PRO A 165 -6.24 -10.29 19.34
CA PRO A 165 -7.63 -10.07 18.91
C PRO A 165 -7.77 -8.74 18.15
N TYR A 166 -8.54 -8.74 17.07
CA TYR A 166 -8.67 -7.58 16.18
C TYR A 166 -9.27 -6.35 16.89
N SER A 167 -10.26 -6.55 17.76
CA SER A 167 -10.82 -5.46 18.59
C SER A 167 -9.77 -4.81 19.49
N LYS A 168 -8.81 -5.59 20.02
CA LYS A 168 -7.72 -5.05 20.84
C LYS A 168 -6.77 -4.17 20.05
N ARG A 169 -6.57 -4.48 18.78
CA ARG A 169 -5.78 -3.60 17.88
C ARG A 169 -6.49 -2.24 17.72
N VAL A 170 -7.83 -2.24 17.55
CA VAL A 170 -8.62 -1.00 17.48
C VAL A 170 -8.56 -0.24 18.80
N ASP A 171 -8.77 -0.92 19.94
CA ASP A 171 -8.74 -0.31 21.27
C ASP A 171 -7.42 0.44 21.51
N GLU A 172 -6.29 -0.18 21.17
CA GLU A 172 -4.99 0.41 21.39
C GLU A 172 -4.70 1.60 20.46
N VAL A 173 -5.10 1.52 19.20
CA VAL A 173 -5.03 2.66 18.27
C VAL A 173 -5.84 3.85 18.81
N MET A 174 -7.04 3.60 19.37
CA MET A 174 -7.84 4.66 20.00
C MET A 174 -7.19 5.18 21.28
N ASN A 175 -6.48 4.34 22.05
CA ASN A 175 -5.71 4.78 23.21
C ASN A 175 -4.53 5.68 22.81
N TRP A 176 -3.84 5.42 21.70
CA TRP A 176 -2.82 6.32 21.18
C TRP A 176 -3.38 7.71 20.86
N PHE A 177 -4.59 7.81 20.33
CA PHE A 177 -5.25 9.12 20.10
C PHE A 177 -5.70 9.82 21.38
N ARG A 178 -5.80 9.11 22.53
CA ARG A 178 -6.13 9.69 23.86
C ARG A 178 -4.90 10.17 24.62
N LEU A 179 -3.67 9.90 24.16
CA LEU A 179 -2.45 10.40 24.77
C LEU A 179 -2.46 11.94 24.89
N PRO A 180 -1.71 12.54 25.84
CA PRO A 180 -1.46 13.97 25.86
C PRO A 180 -0.98 14.45 24.48
N GLU A 181 -1.29 15.70 24.13
CA GLU A 181 -1.06 16.21 22.76
C GLU A 181 0.41 16.10 22.34
N GLU A 182 1.34 16.32 23.24
CA GLU A 182 2.77 16.21 23.03
C GLU A 182 3.25 14.78 22.73
N ASP A 183 2.51 13.77 23.21
CA ASP A 183 2.83 12.35 22.98
C ASP A 183 1.97 11.69 21.90
N ARG A 184 0.88 12.35 21.51
CA ARG A 184 -0.10 11.82 20.58
C ARG A 184 0.44 11.71 19.16
N PRO A 185 0.44 10.51 18.53
CA PRO A 185 0.83 10.35 17.13
C PRO A 185 -0.18 11.04 16.21
N GLN A 186 0.30 11.78 15.20
CA GLN A 186 -0.55 12.40 14.19
C GLN A 186 -0.79 11.50 12.97
N PHE A 187 0.04 10.48 12.79
CA PHE A 187 -0.13 9.47 11.75
C PHE A 187 -0.10 8.08 12.39
N VAL A 188 -1.15 7.31 12.15
CA VAL A 188 -1.31 5.96 12.70
C VAL A 188 -1.67 5.00 11.58
N THR A 189 -1.05 3.81 11.55
CA THR A 189 -1.45 2.70 10.67
C THR A 189 -2.06 1.58 11.49
N LEU A 190 -3.04 0.86 10.89
CA LEU A 190 -3.72 -0.30 11.46
C LEU A 190 -3.96 -1.35 10.36
N TYR A 191 -3.55 -2.59 10.61
CA TYR A 191 -3.61 -3.66 9.62
C TYR A 191 -4.35 -4.90 10.13
N PHE A 192 -5.10 -5.53 9.20
CA PHE A 192 -5.86 -6.75 9.41
C PHE A 192 -5.67 -7.71 8.23
N GLU A 193 -5.30 -8.97 8.52
CA GLU A 193 -4.96 -10.01 7.53
C GLU A 193 -6.09 -10.99 7.20
N PHE A 194 -7.13 -11.05 8.01
CA PHE A 194 -8.05 -12.19 8.06
C PHE A 194 -8.98 -12.33 6.83
N VAL A 195 -9.27 -11.25 6.11
CA VAL A 195 -10.11 -11.30 4.90
C VAL A 195 -9.34 -12.01 3.79
N ASP A 196 -8.07 -11.63 3.58
CA ASP A 196 -7.16 -12.32 2.66
C ASP A 196 -7.02 -13.80 3.01
N SER A 197 -6.76 -14.09 4.29
CA SER A 197 -6.60 -15.45 4.79
C SER A 197 -7.84 -16.33 4.54
N ALA A 198 -9.03 -15.79 4.74
CA ALA A 198 -10.29 -16.52 4.46
C ALA A 198 -10.46 -16.75 2.95
N GLY A 199 -10.21 -15.72 2.14
CA GLY A 199 -10.27 -15.82 0.69
C GLY A 199 -9.32 -16.87 0.14
N HIS A 200 -8.08 -16.89 0.60
CA HIS A 200 -7.09 -17.91 0.20
C HIS A 200 -7.56 -19.34 0.50
N ARG A 201 -8.17 -19.57 1.66
CA ARG A 201 -8.62 -20.93 2.03
C ARG A 201 -9.83 -21.42 1.25
N THR A 202 -10.77 -20.54 0.94
CA THR A 202 -12.13 -20.98 0.52
C THR A 202 -12.69 -20.23 -0.67
N GLY A 203 -11.91 -19.36 -1.31
CA GLY A 203 -12.34 -18.58 -2.48
C GLY A 203 -13.20 -17.36 -2.14
N THR A 204 -13.65 -16.67 -3.20
CA THR A 204 -14.29 -15.34 -3.11
C THR A 204 -15.82 -15.38 -2.93
N ASN A 205 -16.42 -16.56 -2.78
CA ASN A 205 -17.87 -16.74 -2.66
C ASN A 205 -18.27 -17.62 -1.47
N SER A 206 -17.35 -17.93 -0.56
CA SER A 206 -17.58 -18.85 0.55
C SER A 206 -18.28 -18.20 1.73
N GLU A 207 -18.92 -19.03 2.58
CA GLU A 207 -19.47 -18.59 3.86
C GLU A 207 -18.34 -18.18 4.85
N GLU A 208 -17.15 -18.78 4.75
CA GLU A 208 -16.00 -18.38 5.57
C GLU A 208 -15.54 -16.96 5.24
N LEU A 209 -15.41 -16.62 3.95
CA LEU A 209 -15.11 -15.26 3.54
C LEU A 209 -16.22 -14.30 3.95
N ARG A 210 -17.50 -14.68 3.82
CA ARG A 210 -18.62 -13.86 4.27
C ARG A 210 -18.52 -13.52 5.76
N LYS A 211 -18.19 -14.49 6.62
CA LYS A 211 -17.98 -14.25 8.07
C LYS A 211 -16.82 -13.29 8.33
N ALA A 212 -15.69 -13.47 7.62
CA ALA A 212 -14.56 -12.55 7.73
C ALA A 212 -14.95 -11.12 7.31
N LEU A 213 -15.70 -10.97 6.22
CA LEU A 213 -16.17 -9.65 5.77
C LEU A 213 -17.15 -9.00 6.74
N MET A 214 -18.05 -9.76 7.37
CA MET A 214 -18.93 -9.25 8.44
C MET A 214 -18.14 -8.82 9.68
N GLU A 215 -17.07 -9.53 10.04
CA GLU A 215 -16.16 -9.10 11.10
C GLU A 215 -15.41 -7.80 10.73
N ALA A 216 -14.94 -7.67 9.50
CA ALA A 216 -14.32 -6.44 9.01
C ALA A 216 -15.30 -5.25 9.05
N ASP A 217 -16.55 -5.48 8.68
CA ASP A 217 -17.62 -4.47 8.76
C ASP A 217 -17.90 -4.04 10.22
N ALA A 218 -17.95 -4.99 11.15
CA ALA A 218 -18.11 -4.68 12.57
C ALA A 218 -16.93 -3.90 13.14
N LEU A 219 -15.68 -4.26 12.78
CA LEU A 219 -14.46 -3.52 13.14
C LEU A 219 -14.46 -2.11 12.56
N LEU A 220 -14.93 -1.93 11.32
CA LEU A 220 -15.12 -0.61 10.74
C LEU A 220 -16.08 0.24 11.59
N GLY A 221 -17.20 -0.34 12.05
CA GLY A 221 -18.13 0.32 12.96
C GLY A 221 -17.46 0.77 14.26
N GLN A 222 -16.62 -0.08 14.87
CA GLN A 222 -15.84 0.26 16.08
C GLN A 222 -14.83 1.39 15.80
N ILE A 223 -14.14 1.37 14.66
CA ILE A 223 -13.20 2.42 14.26
C ILE A 223 -13.93 3.75 14.11
N ILE A 224 -15.05 3.79 13.39
CA ILE A 224 -15.85 5.01 13.19
C ILE A 224 -16.29 5.57 14.55
N ALA A 225 -16.87 4.74 15.42
CA ALA A 225 -17.31 5.15 16.75
C ALA A 225 -16.15 5.67 17.61
N GLY A 226 -14.99 5.00 17.59
CA GLY A 226 -13.80 5.43 18.33
C GLY A 226 -13.26 6.76 17.85
N VAL A 227 -13.22 6.98 16.53
CA VAL A 227 -12.81 8.26 15.93
C VAL A 227 -13.76 9.38 16.30
N GLU A 228 -15.09 9.17 16.20
CA GLU A 228 -16.11 10.16 16.59
C GLU A 228 -16.02 10.51 18.09
N GLN A 229 -15.86 9.51 18.97
CA GLN A 229 -15.71 9.71 20.42
C GLN A 229 -14.44 10.44 20.82
N SER A 230 -13.37 10.37 20.01
CA SER A 230 -12.12 11.08 20.31
C SER A 230 -12.26 12.60 20.29
N GLY A 231 -13.24 13.14 19.57
CA GLY A 231 -13.42 14.57 19.32
C GLY A 231 -12.29 15.20 18.49
N LEU A 232 -11.29 14.45 18.06
CA LEU A 232 -10.15 14.94 17.30
C LEU A 232 -10.46 15.06 15.80
N PRO A 233 -9.83 15.98 15.08
CA PRO A 233 -9.97 16.11 13.63
C PRO A 233 -9.16 15.01 12.90
N ILE A 234 -9.57 13.77 13.07
CA ILE A 234 -8.95 12.61 12.44
C ILE A 234 -9.52 12.43 11.04
N THR A 235 -8.66 12.41 10.04
CA THR A 235 -9.00 11.87 8.72
C THR A 235 -8.68 10.37 8.71
N THR A 236 -9.70 9.56 8.49
CA THR A 236 -9.55 8.10 8.40
C THR A 236 -9.58 7.67 6.94
N ILE A 237 -8.61 6.84 6.56
CA ILE A 237 -8.51 6.21 5.25
C ILE A 237 -8.63 4.70 5.45
N ILE A 238 -9.66 4.10 4.85
CA ILE A 238 -9.85 2.65 4.81
C ILE A 238 -9.45 2.17 3.43
N THR A 239 -8.54 1.22 3.37
CA THR A 239 -8.01 0.69 2.12
C THR A 239 -7.80 -0.83 2.18
N SER A 240 -7.37 -1.39 1.09
CA SER A 240 -6.74 -2.70 0.98
C SER A 240 -5.60 -2.59 -0.02
N ASP A 241 -4.74 -3.56 -0.02
CA ASP A 241 -3.57 -3.66 -0.88
C ASP A 241 -3.89 -4.27 -2.24
N HIS A 242 -4.84 -5.21 -2.32
CA HIS A 242 -5.35 -5.87 -3.52
C HIS A 242 -6.72 -6.49 -3.29
N GLY A 243 -7.31 -7.04 -4.36
CA GLY A 243 -8.47 -7.92 -4.32
C GLY A 243 -8.07 -9.39 -4.41
N MET A 244 -8.98 -10.25 -4.94
CA MET A 244 -8.78 -11.70 -5.00
C MET A 244 -9.65 -12.32 -6.09
N ILE A 245 -9.17 -13.42 -6.71
CA ILE A 245 -9.95 -14.26 -7.62
C ILE A 245 -10.02 -15.70 -7.13
N ASP A 246 -11.04 -16.40 -7.64
CA ASP A 246 -11.18 -17.84 -7.43
C ASP A 246 -10.24 -18.63 -8.32
N MET A 247 -9.65 -19.67 -7.74
CA MET A 247 -8.80 -20.65 -8.40
C MET A 247 -9.27 -22.06 -8.11
N THR A 248 -8.87 -22.96 -8.99
CA THR A 248 -9.01 -24.42 -8.79
C THR A 248 -7.71 -25.10 -9.13
N SER A 249 -7.49 -26.28 -8.54
CA SER A 249 -6.34 -27.14 -8.88
C SER A 249 -6.63 -28.07 -10.06
N ALA A 250 -7.55 -27.66 -10.95
CA ALA A 250 -7.78 -28.36 -12.20
C ALA A 250 -6.50 -28.34 -13.07
N LYS A 251 -6.10 -29.51 -13.58
CA LYS A 251 -4.80 -29.66 -14.28
C LYS A 251 -4.66 -28.74 -15.50
N ASP A 252 -5.76 -28.38 -16.15
CA ASP A 252 -5.78 -27.45 -17.29
C ASP A 252 -5.50 -25.98 -16.88
N LYS A 253 -5.57 -25.66 -15.59
CA LYS A 253 -5.27 -24.32 -15.02
C LYS A 253 -3.88 -24.24 -14.38
N LEU A 254 -3.23 -25.38 -14.17
CA LEU A 254 -1.90 -25.43 -13.57
C LEU A 254 -0.81 -25.53 -14.64
N ILE A 255 0.29 -24.80 -14.40
CA ILE A 255 1.47 -24.83 -15.25
C ILE A 255 2.64 -25.35 -14.41
N PHE A 256 3.14 -26.54 -14.80
CA PHE A 256 4.25 -27.18 -14.10
C PHE A 256 5.60 -26.63 -14.57
N THR A 257 6.47 -26.28 -13.62
CA THR A 257 7.78 -25.65 -13.92
C THR A 257 8.97 -26.56 -13.63
N GLU A 258 8.78 -27.69 -12.94
CA GLU A 258 9.89 -28.57 -12.46
C GLU A 258 10.85 -29.00 -13.57
N GLU A 259 10.35 -29.40 -14.72
CA GLU A 259 11.20 -29.87 -15.81
C GLU A 259 12.11 -28.78 -16.36
N ILE A 260 11.56 -27.58 -16.61
CA ILE A 260 12.34 -26.46 -17.14
C ILE A 260 13.29 -25.89 -16.07
N GLU A 261 12.90 -25.88 -14.80
CA GLU A 261 13.76 -25.53 -13.68
C GLU A 261 14.96 -26.49 -13.58
N ALA A 262 14.70 -27.80 -13.65
CA ALA A 262 15.75 -28.83 -13.63
C ALA A 262 16.71 -28.70 -14.83
N ARG A 263 16.21 -28.42 -16.03
CA ARG A 263 16.97 -28.21 -17.24
C ARG A 263 17.90 -27.01 -17.15
N LEU A 264 17.45 -25.93 -16.48
CA LEU A 264 18.18 -24.66 -16.37
C LEU A 264 18.89 -24.47 -15.03
N LYS A 265 18.90 -25.47 -14.12
CA LYS A 265 19.42 -25.36 -12.74
C LYS A 265 20.84 -24.81 -12.62
N ASP A 266 21.72 -25.11 -13.61
CA ASP A 266 23.11 -24.66 -13.60
C ASP A 266 23.27 -23.24 -14.20
N LYS A 267 22.21 -22.67 -14.82
CA LYS A 267 22.21 -21.39 -15.52
C LYS A 267 21.34 -20.33 -14.86
N ALA A 268 20.31 -20.73 -14.14
CA ALA A 268 19.35 -19.79 -13.56
C ALA A 268 18.67 -20.34 -12.29
N ASP A 269 18.31 -19.43 -11.39
CA ASP A 269 17.48 -19.70 -10.22
C ASP A 269 16.07 -19.19 -10.45
N PHE A 270 15.08 -20.01 -10.14
CA PHE A 270 13.67 -19.71 -10.30
C PHE A 270 13.04 -19.40 -8.93
N ILE A 271 12.32 -18.29 -8.83
CA ILE A 271 11.48 -17.97 -7.70
C ILE A 271 10.04 -17.86 -8.20
N ASN A 272 9.30 -18.95 -8.00
CA ASN A 272 7.92 -19.09 -8.43
C ASN A 272 6.98 -18.57 -7.33
N ASN A 273 6.14 -17.58 -7.65
CA ASN A 273 5.10 -16.99 -6.82
C ASN A 273 3.68 -17.24 -7.39
N GLY A 274 3.51 -18.29 -8.20
CA GLY A 274 2.24 -18.69 -8.80
C GLY A 274 1.96 -18.03 -10.15
N MET A 275 1.28 -16.88 -10.19
CA MET A 275 1.01 -16.16 -11.44
C MET A 275 2.23 -15.42 -11.97
N HIS A 276 3.29 -15.32 -11.18
CA HIS A 276 4.51 -14.59 -11.48
C HIS A 276 5.72 -15.43 -11.04
N CYS A 277 6.63 -15.72 -11.96
CA CYS A 277 7.90 -16.38 -11.65
C CYS A 277 9.07 -15.52 -12.09
N GLN A 278 9.96 -15.23 -11.15
CA GLN A 278 11.18 -14.47 -11.38
C GLN A 278 12.35 -15.42 -11.65
N ILE A 279 13.15 -15.13 -12.66
CA ILE A 279 14.28 -15.95 -13.11
C ILE A 279 15.55 -15.11 -13.04
N TYR A 280 16.48 -15.52 -12.17
CA TYR A 280 17.77 -14.86 -11.96
C TYR A 280 18.88 -15.64 -12.66
N LEU A 281 19.56 -15.02 -13.60
CA LEU A 281 20.58 -15.66 -14.39
C LEU A 281 21.92 -15.66 -13.66
N LYS A 282 22.57 -16.82 -13.58
CA LYS A 282 23.93 -16.97 -13.01
C LYS A 282 24.97 -16.29 -13.92
N ASN A 283 24.79 -16.37 -15.24
CA ASN A 283 25.56 -15.62 -16.23
C ASN A 283 24.64 -14.77 -17.12
N LYS A 284 24.78 -13.46 -17.08
CA LYS A 284 23.93 -12.52 -17.83
C LYS A 284 24.08 -12.66 -19.37
N ASN A 285 25.21 -13.21 -19.84
CA ASN A 285 25.42 -13.46 -21.28
C ASN A 285 24.47 -14.53 -21.83
N ASP A 286 23.95 -15.42 -21.00
CA ASP A 286 23.02 -16.48 -21.39
C ASP A 286 21.58 -15.98 -21.60
N LYS A 287 21.29 -14.72 -21.27
CA LYS A 287 19.92 -14.15 -21.28
C LYS A 287 19.17 -14.39 -22.59
N LYS A 288 19.83 -14.19 -23.74
CA LYS A 288 19.20 -14.37 -25.05
C LYS A 288 18.89 -15.84 -25.35
N ALA A 289 19.79 -16.74 -24.98
CA ALA A 289 19.61 -18.18 -25.21
C ALA A 289 18.49 -18.73 -24.31
N ILE A 290 18.54 -18.44 -22.99
CA ILE A 290 17.54 -18.89 -22.03
C ILE A 290 16.17 -18.31 -22.35
N TYR A 291 16.07 -17.04 -22.75
CA TYR A 291 14.81 -16.44 -23.20
C TYR A 291 14.19 -17.20 -24.39
N LYS A 292 15.00 -17.61 -25.39
CA LYS A 292 14.51 -18.41 -26.51
C LYS A 292 14.06 -19.79 -26.07
N GLU A 293 14.81 -20.43 -25.19
CA GLU A 293 14.50 -21.75 -24.65
C GLU A 293 13.19 -21.73 -23.89
N LEU A 294 12.98 -20.77 -22.99
CA LEU A 294 11.71 -20.59 -22.26
C LEU A 294 10.53 -20.34 -23.20
N LYS A 295 10.70 -19.51 -24.22
CA LYS A 295 9.66 -19.28 -25.23
C LYS A 295 9.31 -20.52 -26.04
N ALA A 296 10.29 -21.34 -26.36
CA ALA A 296 10.07 -22.60 -27.06
C ALA A 296 9.39 -23.63 -26.15
N TYR A 297 9.83 -23.72 -24.89
CA TYR A 297 9.25 -24.66 -23.91
C TYR A 297 7.77 -24.37 -23.61
N PHE A 298 7.39 -23.11 -23.50
CA PHE A 298 6.01 -22.67 -23.23
C PHE A 298 5.26 -22.23 -24.50
N ALA A 299 5.65 -22.68 -25.68
CA ALA A 299 5.04 -22.24 -26.94
C ALA A 299 3.56 -22.61 -27.05
N ASP A 300 3.17 -23.75 -26.50
CA ASP A 300 1.78 -24.24 -26.43
C ASP A 300 0.91 -23.45 -25.41
N LYS A 301 1.52 -22.68 -24.52
CA LYS A 301 0.88 -21.88 -23.46
C LYS A 301 0.91 -20.38 -23.72
N LYS A 302 1.40 -19.96 -24.91
CA LYS A 302 1.65 -18.54 -25.27
C LYS A 302 0.42 -17.62 -25.15
N ASP A 303 -0.78 -18.17 -25.17
CA ASP A 303 -2.03 -17.40 -25.11
C ASP A 303 -2.30 -16.86 -23.70
N PHE A 304 -1.84 -17.57 -22.66
CA PHE A 304 -2.06 -17.24 -21.26
C PHE A 304 -0.80 -17.18 -20.40
N LEU A 305 0.39 -17.57 -20.94
CA LEU A 305 1.69 -17.40 -20.29
C LEU A 305 2.60 -16.57 -21.19
N LYS A 306 3.17 -15.50 -20.63
CA LYS A 306 4.10 -14.63 -21.32
C LYS A 306 5.49 -14.75 -20.69
N VAL A 307 6.50 -14.89 -21.58
CA VAL A 307 7.91 -14.82 -21.19
C VAL A 307 8.40 -13.41 -21.48
N TYR A 308 8.87 -12.70 -20.45
CA TYR A 308 9.43 -11.36 -20.62
C TYR A 308 10.92 -11.34 -20.29
N LYS A 309 11.66 -10.50 -20.99
CA LYS A 309 12.86 -9.91 -20.44
C LYS A 309 12.41 -8.77 -19.52
N LYS A 310 13.06 -8.57 -18.38
CA LYS A 310 12.72 -7.52 -17.41
C LYS A 310 12.47 -6.16 -18.07
N GLU A 311 13.39 -5.74 -18.92
CA GLU A 311 13.33 -4.46 -19.62
C GLU A 311 12.16 -4.30 -20.59
N ASN A 312 11.49 -5.40 -20.95
CA ASN A 312 10.40 -5.44 -21.94
C ASN A 312 9.02 -5.68 -21.31
N THR A 313 8.90 -5.68 -19.99
CA THR A 313 7.59 -5.73 -19.34
C THR A 313 6.71 -4.53 -19.72
N PRO A 314 5.39 -4.60 -19.65
CA PRO A 314 4.51 -3.47 -19.95
C PRO A 314 4.90 -2.21 -19.17
N LYS A 315 4.96 -1.04 -19.84
CA LYS A 315 5.36 0.23 -19.21
C LYS A 315 4.48 0.60 -18.02
N LYS A 316 3.19 0.34 -18.15
CA LYS A 316 2.18 0.63 -17.12
C LYS A 316 2.41 -0.11 -15.80
N TRP A 317 3.20 -1.20 -15.79
CA TRP A 317 3.52 -1.92 -14.56
C TRP A 317 4.61 -1.24 -13.73
N HIS A 318 5.41 -0.34 -14.29
CA HIS A 318 6.56 0.28 -13.64
C HIS A 318 7.52 -0.76 -13.00
N TYR A 319 7.69 -1.92 -13.71
CA TYR A 319 8.35 -3.11 -13.19
C TYR A 319 9.47 -3.56 -14.13
N ARG A 320 10.55 -2.71 -14.25
CA ARG A 320 11.58 -2.88 -15.28
C ARG A 320 13.01 -2.71 -14.82
N THR A 321 13.24 -1.88 -13.80
CA THR A 321 14.56 -1.30 -13.55
C THR A 321 15.24 -1.84 -12.31
N HIS A 322 14.47 -2.17 -11.26
CA HIS A 322 15.06 -2.56 -9.98
C HIS A 322 15.89 -3.85 -10.09
N PRO A 323 17.11 -3.91 -9.46
CA PRO A 323 17.97 -5.11 -9.49
C PRO A 323 17.29 -6.35 -8.89
N ASN A 324 16.40 -6.18 -7.91
CA ASN A 324 15.67 -7.29 -7.28
C ASN A 324 14.66 -7.98 -8.22
N ILE A 325 14.30 -7.35 -9.34
CA ILE A 325 13.46 -7.99 -10.36
C ILE A 325 14.32 -8.96 -11.17
N GLY A 326 13.84 -10.20 -11.34
CA GLY A 326 14.52 -11.23 -12.12
C GLY A 326 14.87 -10.78 -13.55
N ASP A 327 15.93 -11.33 -14.11
CA ASP A 327 16.39 -10.99 -15.48
C ASP A 327 15.36 -11.36 -16.53
N LEU A 328 14.65 -12.48 -16.31
CA LEU A 328 13.53 -12.96 -17.09
C LEU A 328 12.33 -13.20 -16.18
N LEU A 329 11.14 -13.10 -16.74
CA LEU A 329 9.88 -13.28 -16.00
C LEU A 329 8.96 -14.21 -16.79
N LEU A 330 8.32 -15.14 -16.08
CA LEU A 330 7.12 -15.83 -16.56
C LEU A 330 5.91 -15.19 -15.88
N ILE A 331 4.94 -14.76 -16.66
CA ILE A 331 3.72 -14.12 -16.16
C ILE A 331 2.52 -14.83 -16.77
N THR A 332 1.58 -15.26 -15.92
CA THR A 332 0.33 -15.87 -16.38
C THR A 332 -0.83 -14.90 -16.30
N ASP A 333 -1.75 -15.03 -17.24
CA ASP A 333 -3.07 -14.41 -17.14
C ASP A 333 -3.97 -15.25 -16.19
N ALA A 334 -4.95 -14.61 -15.54
CA ALA A 334 -5.94 -15.31 -14.75
C ALA A 334 -6.83 -16.19 -15.67
N PRO A 335 -7.25 -17.38 -15.24
CA PRO A 335 -7.00 -18.03 -13.95
C PRO A 335 -5.88 -19.10 -13.98
N TYR A 336 -4.76 -18.83 -14.64
CA TYR A 336 -3.65 -19.79 -14.72
C TYR A 336 -2.64 -19.55 -13.60
N TYR A 337 -2.08 -20.65 -13.06
CA TYR A 337 -1.19 -20.62 -11.92
C TYR A 337 0.00 -21.57 -12.10
N MET A 338 1.22 -21.08 -11.85
CA MET A 338 2.44 -21.90 -11.92
C MET A 338 2.68 -22.60 -10.59
N VAL A 339 2.92 -23.90 -10.67
CA VAL A 339 3.30 -24.77 -9.56
C VAL A 339 4.58 -25.51 -9.93
N LYS A 340 5.37 -25.92 -8.95
CA LYS A 340 6.58 -26.67 -9.24
C LYS A 340 6.22 -28.05 -9.83
N ASN A 341 5.44 -28.85 -9.10
CA ASN A 341 4.99 -30.18 -9.51
C ASN A 341 3.66 -30.53 -8.82
N GLU A 342 3.17 -31.77 -9.02
CA GLU A 342 1.90 -32.24 -8.43
C GLU A 342 1.90 -32.33 -6.89
N LYS A 343 3.07 -32.31 -6.24
CA LYS A 343 3.21 -32.29 -4.78
C LYS A 343 3.21 -30.88 -4.19
N ASP A 344 3.19 -29.86 -5.04
CA ASP A 344 3.06 -28.47 -4.61
C ASP A 344 1.76 -28.28 -3.83
N HIS A 345 1.82 -27.47 -2.77
CA HIS A 345 0.66 -27.19 -1.90
C HIS A 345 -0.56 -26.78 -2.72
N TRP A 346 -0.39 -25.84 -3.67
CA TRP A 346 -1.49 -25.33 -4.48
C TRP A 346 -2.00 -26.33 -5.53
N ALA A 347 -1.14 -27.24 -6.01
CA ALA A 347 -1.55 -28.33 -6.89
C ALA A 347 -2.40 -29.39 -6.18
N SER A 348 -2.21 -29.54 -4.86
CA SER A 348 -2.91 -30.53 -4.03
C SER A 348 -4.18 -30.01 -3.36
N GLN A 349 -4.50 -28.72 -3.49
CA GLN A 349 -5.71 -28.12 -2.93
C GLN A 349 -6.98 -28.76 -3.52
N LYS A 350 -7.97 -28.97 -2.68
CA LYS A 350 -9.29 -29.48 -3.09
C LYS A 350 -10.31 -28.32 -3.11
N GLY A 351 -11.14 -28.30 -4.14
CA GLY A 351 -12.19 -27.29 -4.28
C GLY A 351 -11.68 -25.94 -4.80
N ILE A 352 -12.39 -24.89 -4.41
CA ILE A 352 -12.09 -23.51 -4.80
C ILE A 352 -11.25 -22.87 -3.70
N TRP A 353 -10.21 -22.16 -4.09
CA TRP A 353 -9.35 -21.36 -3.23
C TRP A 353 -9.10 -19.99 -3.88
N GLY A 354 -8.71 -19.00 -3.10
CA GLY A 354 -8.47 -17.65 -3.60
C GLY A 354 -7.00 -17.35 -3.84
N THR A 355 -6.72 -16.50 -4.84
CA THR A 355 -5.37 -15.99 -5.06
C THR A 355 -5.39 -14.59 -5.65
N HIS A 356 -4.21 -13.95 -5.66
CA HIS A 356 -3.99 -12.59 -6.15
C HIS A 356 -2.55 -12.47 -6.68
N GLY A 357 -2.22 -11.33 -7.33
CA GLY A 357 -0.88 -11.08 -7.88
C GLY A 357 -0.87 -10.88 -9.40
N TYR A 358 -2.02 -11.05 -10.07
CA TYR A 358 -2.18 -10.84 -11.51
C TYR A 358 -2.06 -9.35 -11.91
N ASP A 359 -1.97 -9.09 -13.21
CA ASP A 359 -1.98 -7.73 -13.75
C ASP A 359 -3.29 -7.01 -13.38
N PRO A 360 -3.28 -5.98 -12.53
CA PRO A 360 -4.50 -5.31 -12.06
C PRO A 360 -5.21 -4.50 -13.15
N TYR A 361 -4.56 -4.29 -14.28
CA TYR A 361 -5.15 -3.58 -15.42
C TYR A 361 -5.89 -4.51 -16.39
N SER A 362 -5.63 -5.81 -16.33
CA SER A 362 -6.36 -6.82 -17.12
C SER A 362 -7.24 -7.73 -16.27
N THR A 363 -7.07 -7.71 -14.94
CA THR A 363 -7.81 -8.52 -13.97
C THR A 363 -8.47 -7.58 -12.94
N PRO A 364 -9.68 -7.07 -13.22
CA PRO A 364 -10.35 -6.11 -12.34
C PRO A 364 -10.59 -6.60 -10.91
N GLU A 365 -10.65 -7.91 -10.72
CA GLU A 365 -10.78 -8.57 -9.41
C GLU A 365 -9.58 -8.33 -8.50
N MET A 366 -8.46 -7.82 -9.02
CA MET A 366 -7.32 -7.38 -8.22
C MET A 366 -7.55 -6.01 -7.59
N GLN A 367 -8.58 -5.27 -7.98
CA GLN A 367 -8.83 -3.94 -7.43
C GLN A 367 -9.37 -4.01 -6.00
N ALA A 368 -8.91 -3.09 -5.18
CA ALA A 368 -9.16 -3.00 -3.75
C ALA A 368 -10.15 -1.89 -3.40
N ILE A 369 -10.58 -1.86 -2.13
CA ILE A 369 -11.39 -0.76 -1.59
C ILE A 369 -10.55 0.49 -1.31
N PHE A 370 -11.22 1.65 -1.38
CA PHE A 370 -10.72 2.92 -0.85
C PHE A 370 -11.89 3.78 -0.37
N TYR A 371 -11.82 4.21 0.89
CA TYR A 371 -12.70 5.20 1.51
C TYR A 371 -11.85 6.19 2.29
N ALA A 372 -12.17 7.47 2.21
CA ALA A 372 -11.58 8.51 3.05
C ALA A 372 -12.70 9.34 3.66
N PHE A 373 -12.66 9.58 4.96
CA PHE A 373 -13.66 10.37 5.67
C PHE A 373 -13.04 11.18 6.82
N GLY A 374 -13.75 12.19 7.27
CA GLY A 374 -13.31 13.12 8.31
C GLY A 374 -13.57 14.56 7.90
N LYS A 375 -13.30 15.48 8.83
CA LYS A 375 -13.66 16.92 8.70
C LYS A 375 -13.15 17.55 7.39
N ARG A 376 -11.98 17.14 6.91
CA ARG A 376 -11.34 17.69 5.70
C ARG A 376 -11.69 16.96 4.41
N ILE A 377 -12.50 15.91 4.45
CA ILE A 377 -12.82 15.10 3.26
C ILE A 377 -14.23 15.39 2.79
N LYS A 378 -14.43 15.48 1.47
CA LYS A 378 -15.76 15.61 0.85
C LYS A 378 -16.57 14.35 1.10
N GLU A 379 -17.83 14.54 1.46
CA GLU A 379 -18.79 13.48 1.73
C GLU A 379 -19.58 13.11 0.48
N ASN A 380 -20.18 11.92 0.46
CA ASN A 380 -21.01 11.39 -0.64
C ASN A 380 -20.35 11.63 -2.01
N ASN A 381 -19.06 11.37 -2.11
CA ASN A 381 -18.24 11.70 -3.27
C ASN A 381 -17.57 10.45 -3.86
N GLN A 382 -18.18 9.90 -4.91
CA GLN A 382 -17.58 8.78 -5.63
C GLN A 382 -16.55 9.28 -6.64
N ILE A 383 -15.32 8.76 -6.58
CA ILE A 383 -14.25 9.05 -7.54
C ILE A 383 -13.96 7.84 -8.44
N SER A 384 -13.33 8.12 -9.57
CA SER A 384 -12.88 7.09 -10.50
C SER A 384 -11.80 6.20 -9.90
N HIS A 385 -11.44 5.12 -10.61
CA HIS A 385 -10.31 4.29 -10.29
C HIS A 385 -9.02 5.11 -10.25
N PHE A 386 -8.13 4.77 -9.34
CA PHE A 386 -6.80 5.38 -9.23
C PHE A 386 -5.79 4.38 -8.65
N GLU A 387 -4.50 4.64 -8.86
CA GLU A 387 -3.43 3.77 -8.37
C GLU A 387 -3.07 4.06 -6.92
N ASN A 388 -2.75 3.03 -6.14
CA ASN A 388 -2.50 3.08 -4.70
C ASN A 388 -1.30 3.97 -4.30
N ILE A 389 -0.35 4.23 -5.19
CA ILE A 389 0.77 5.19 -4.97
C ILE A 389 0.28 6.60 -4.61
N HIS A 390 -0.97 6.95 -4.95
CA HIS A 390 -1.51 8.29 -4.71
C HIS A 390 -2.03 8.51 -3.29
N ILE A 391 -2.11 7.46 -2.45
CA ILE A 391 -2.50 7.57 -1.04
C ILE A 391 -1.43 8.32 -0.23
N TYR A 392 -0.15 8.10 -0.51
CA TYR A 392 0.96 8.81 0.14
C TYR A 392 0.80 10.35 0.04
N PRO A 393 0.74 10.94 -1.17
CA PRO A 393 0.58 12.39 -1.31
C PRO A 393 -0.77 12.94 -0.81
N LEU A 394 -1.82 12.12 -0.67
CA LEU A 394 -3.03 12.51 0.02
C LEU A 394 -2.76 12.74 1.51
N ILE A 395 -2.10 11.78 2.17
CA ILE A 395 -1.82 11.82 3.61
C ILE A 395 -0.91 13.00 3.96
N THR A 396 0.17 13.22 3.18
CA THR A 396 1.04 14.38 3.37
C THR A 396 0.30 15.70 3.20
N SER A 397 -0.65 15.77 2.25
CA SER A 397 -1.48 16.97 2.03
C SER A 397 -2.42 17.26 3.20
N ILE A 398 -2.99 16.21 3.83
CA ILE A 398 -3.86 16.35 5.00
C ILE A 398 -3.07 16.89 6.19
N LEU A 399 -1.85 16.39 6.42
CA LEU A 399 -0.98 16.84 7.51
C LEU A 399 -0.20 18.12 7.19
N GLY A 400 -0.35 18.70 6.00
CA GLY A 400 0.31 19.94 5.62
C GLY A 400 1.82 19.81 5.37
N ILE A 401 2.31 18.59 5.09
CA ILE A 401 3.73 18.31 4.85
C ILE A 401 3.97 18.17 3.34
N GLU A 402 5.07 18.74 2.85
CA GLU A 402 5.48 18.55 1.47
C GLU A 402 5.92 17.11 1.20
N ASN A 403 5.74 16.66 -0.04
CA ASN A 403 6.19 15.32 -0.43
C ASN A 403 7.72 15.25 -0.56
N PRO A 404 8.34 14.08 -0.30
CA PRO A 404 9.70 13.84 -0.76
C PRO A 404 9.77 13.95 -2.30
N LYS A 405 10.93 14.35 -2.81
CA LYS A 405 11.13 14.55 -4.26
C LYS A 405 11.02 13.26 -5.08
N ASN A 406 11.29 12.12 -4.47
CA ASN A 406 11.50 10.83 -5.16
C ASN A 406 10.32 9.87 -5.01
N ILE A 407 9.07 10.36 -5.06
CA ILE A 407 7.88 9.49 -5.09
C ILE A 407 7.25 9.48 -6.47
N ASP A 408 6.60 8.37 -6.82
CA ASP A 408 5.84 8.22 -8.07
C ASP A 408 4.43 8.79 -7.95
N GLY A 409 3.89 8.83 -6.73
CA GLY A 409 2.55 9.34 -6.38
C GLY A 409 2.40 10.84 -6.67
N LYS A 410 1.20 11.25 -7.09
CA LYS A 410 0.91 12.64 -7.51
C LYS A 410 -0.24 13.22 -6.70
N ARG A 411 0.02 14.31 -5.97
CA ARG A 411 -0.98 15.04 -5.15
C ARG A 411 -2.26 15.38 -5.93
N LYS A 412 -2.14 15.79 -7.18
CA LYS A 412 -3.27 16.24 -8.01
C LYS A 412 -4.37 15.20 -8.22
N VAL A 413 -4.06 13.89 -8.07
CA VAL A 413 -5.02 12.81 -8.31
C VAL A 413 -6.10 12.77 -7.23
N LEU A 414 -5.71 12.90 -5.96
CA LEU A 414 -6.62 12.86 -4.82
C LEU A 414 -6.87 14.24 -4.18
N ALA A 415 -6.20 15.32 -4.62
CA ALA A 415 -6.49 16.68 -4.14
C ALA A 415 -7.99 17.04 -4.24
N PRO A 416 -8.76 16.62 -5.28
CA PRO A 416 -10.17 16.95 -5.41
C PRO A 416 -11.07 16.44 -4.28
N ILE A 417 -10.65 15.43 -3.50
CA ILE A 417 -11.46 14.93 -2.37
C ILE A 417 -11.30 15.76 -1.10
N ILE A 418 -10.29 16.60 -1.00
CA ILE A 418 -10.04 17.46 0.16
C ILE A 418 -10.99 18.67 0.09
N LYS A 419 -11.67 18.98 1.20
CA LYS A 419 -12.44 20.23 1.37
C LYS A 419 -11.46 21.41 1.38
N LYS A 420 -11.81 22.50 0.70
CA LYS A 420 -11.03 23.74 0.69
C LYS A 420 -11.15 24.49 2.00
#